data_fd71edb1a6209b015e21825db472e4c8
#
_entry.id   fd71edb1a6209b015e21825db472e4c8
#
_cell.length_a   1.000
_cell.length_b   1.000
_cell.length_c   1.000
_cell.angle_alpha   90.00
_cell.angle_beta   90.00
_cell.angle_gamma   90.00
#
_symmetry.space_group_name_H-M   'P 1'
#
loop_
_entity.id
_entity.type
_entity.pdbx_description
1 polymer ?
#
loop_
_entity_poly.entity_id
_entity_poly.type
_entity_poly.pdbx_seq_one_letter_code
_entity_poly.pdbx_strand_id
1 'polypeptide(L)'
;TPDTYIRTGHKAIFVEYTTNVSSGIAKIEDDINKCLSDINVSGFTNKSLIIIFANFKISKEDQTYIVDYAKSNGHKCHVYDGQRIARLLLSNHKDLVMFCGVPIDTGQVVGVDIFLKEYAKKGGQFAIPLSTKFMFRENELARINEHLKTCDIVLITGAPGVSKTSIAIEAIRNYCQSEKYYSKCISYKEASLLSDLNSNLVNGEDYVILVDDVNRVKNVGQIIGFQNSCRDGKIKLV
;
A
#
# COMPACT_ATOMS: atom_id res chain seq x y z
N THR A 1 27.49 -8.79 0.92
CA THR A 1 26.38 -8.28 1.77
C THR A 1 25.10 -8.29 0.97
N PRO A 2 23.95 -8.63 1.58
CA PRO A 2 22.64 -8.53 0.94
C PRO A 2 22.29 -7.07 0.59
N ASP A 3 21.41 -6.88 -0.40
CA ASP A 3 21.00 -5.54 -0.85
C ASP A 3 20.27 -4.79 0.27
N THR A 4 19.40 -5.49 0.99
CA THR A 4 18.66 -4.94 2.13
C THR A 4 18.38 -6.03 3.16
N TYR A 5 18.43 -5.69 4.44
CA TYR A 5 17.94 -6.59 5.48
C TYR A 5 17.17 -5.85 6.57
N ILE A 6 16.20 -6.54 7.15
CA ILE A 6 15.40 -6.05 8.28
C ILE A 6 15.60 -7.02 9.45
N ARG A 7 16.01 -6.50 10.60
CA ARG A 7 16.19 -7.29 11.82
C ARG A 7 14.96 -7.21 12.70
N THR A 8 14.43 -8.36 13.09
CA THR A 8 13.30 -8.49 14.01
C THR A 8 13.67 -9.44 15.14
N GLY A 9 14.22 -8.91 16.23
CA GLY A 9 14.76 -9.73 17.33
C GLY A 9 15.91 -10.63 16.88
N HIS A 10 15.72 -11.97 16.99
CA HIS A 10 16.71 -12.97 16.57
C HIS A 10 16.50 -13.50 15.15
N LYS A 11 15.58 -12.91 14.37
CA LYS A 11 15.30 -13.27 12.99
C LYS A 11 15.74 -12.13 12.08
N ALA A 12 16.15 -12.48 10.86
CA ALA A 12 16.39 -11.51 9.82
C ALA A 12 15.50 -11.79 8.59
N ILE A 13 15.11 -10.73 7.91
CA ILE A 13 14.51 -10.77 6.58
C ILE A 13 15.55 -10.18 5.65
N PHE A 14 16.06 -10.97 4.72
CA PHE A 14 16.99 -10.54 3.68
C PHE A 14 16.21 -10.31 2.41
N VAL A 15 16.52 -9.22 1.71
CA VAL A 15 15.88 -8.87 0.45
C VAL A 15 16.95 -8.65 -0.59
N GLU A 16 16.87 -9.38 -1.70
CA GLU A 16 17.76 -9.29 -2.84
C GLU A 16 17.00 -8.85 -4.08
N TYR A 17 17.61 -7.96 -4.86
CA TYR A 17 17.07 -7.46 -6.11
C TYR A 17 17.98 -7.88 -7.27
N THR A 18 17.44 -8.68 -8.20
CA THR A 18 18.23 -9.08 -9.38
C THR A 18 17.61 -8.56 -10.66
N THR A 19 18.43 -7.87 -11.45
CA THR A 19 18.06 -7.33 -12.76
C THR A 19 18.83 -7.97 -13.90
N ASN A 20 19.79 -8.84 -13.57
CA ASN A 20 20.68 -9.46 -14.55
C ASN A 20 20.02 -10.72 -15.14
N VAL A 21 19.38 -10.56 -16.30
CA VAL A 21 18.71 -11.65 -17.04
C VAL A 21 19.72 -12.68 -17.56
N SER A 22 20.92 -12.25 -17.96
CA SER A 22 21.92 -13.15 -18.59
C SER A 22 22.54 -14.15 -17.64
N SER A 23 22.63 -13.81 -16.35
CA SER A 23 23.17 -14.71 -15.31
C SER A 23 22.09 -15.63 -14.72
N GLY A 24 20.82 -15.36 -14.95
CA GLY A 24 19.70 -16.22 -14.59
C GLY A 24 19.72 -16.72 -13.14
N ILE A 25 19.56 -18.03 -12.96
CA ILE A 25 19.49 -18.71 -11.67
C ILE A 25 20.79 -18.66 -10.91
N ALA A 26 21.94 -18.74 -11.60
CA ALA A 26 23.24 -18.74 -10.95
C ALA A 26 23.45 -17.46 -10.12
N LYS A 27 22.94 -16.31 -10.62
CA LYS A 27 22.98 -15.06 -9.86
C LYS A 27 22.10 -15.11 -8.61
N ILE A 28 20.92 -15.74 -8.70
CA ILE A 28 20.01 -15.88 -7.55
C ILE A 28 20.63 -16.81 -6.50
N GLU A 29 21.28 -17.90 -6.91
CA GLU A 29 22.03 -18.76 -5.99
C GLU A 29 23.15 -18.01 -5.27
N ASP A 30 23.91 -17.20 -6.00
CA ASP A 30 24.95 -16.35 -5.40
C ASP A 30 24.37 -15.36 -4.39
N ASP A 31 23.21 -14.77 -4.68
CA ASP A 31 22.53 -13.85 -3.77
C ASP A 31 22.02 -14.57 -2.51
N ILE A 32 21.47 -15.78 -2.65
CA ILE A 32 21.12 -16.62 -1.50
C ILE A 32 22.37 -16.96 -0.68
N ASN A 33 23.48 -17.35 -1.32
CA ASN A 33 24.73 -17.68 -0.62
C ASN A 33 25.30 -16.49 0.15
N LYS A 34 25.17 -15.28 -0.37
CA LYS A 34 25.51 -14.05 0.38
C LYS A 34 24.67 -13.92 1.64
N CYS A 35 23.34 -14.10 1.52
CA CYS A 35 22.46 -14.06 2.69
C CYS A 35 22.83 -15.12 3.72
N LEU A 36 23.12 -16.35 3.29
CA LEU A 36 23.52 -17.44 4.17
C LEU A 36 24.86 -17.14 4.88
N SER A 37 25.81 -16.54 4.18
CA SER A 37 27.09 -16.10 4.76
C SER A 37 26.87 -15.04 5.83
N ASP A 38 26.04 -14.04 5.57
CA ASP A 38 25.73 -12.98 6.53
C ASP A 38 24.97 -13.51 7.76
N ILE A 39 24.08 -14.49 7.59
CA ILE A 39 23.39 -15.17 8.69
C ILE A 39 24.41 -15.81 9.63
N ASN A 40 25.36 -16.54 9.08
CA ASN A 40 26.40 -17.25 9.86
C ASN A 40 27.31 -16.28 10.63
N VAL A 41 27.69 -15.17 9.99
CA VAL A 41 28.56 -14.15 10.61
C VAL A 41 27.82 -13.31 11.66
N SER A 42 26.56 -12.99 11.41
CA SER A 42 25.76 -12.10 12.28
C SER A 42 25.13 -12.80 13.49
N GLY A 43 25.31 -14.11 13.64
CA GLY A 43 24.83 -14.87 14.79
C GLY A 43 23.29 -14.97 14.87
N PHE A 44 22.57 -14.91 13.75
CA PHE A 44 21.14 -15.16 13.71
C PHE A 44 20.88 -16.66 13.95
N THR A 45 20.31 -16.99 15.08
CA THR A 45 20.07 -18.38 15.51
C THR A 45 18.76 -18.97 15.00
N ASN A 46 17.84 -18.14 14.52
CA ASN A 46 16.50 -18.55 14.07
C ASN A 46 16.39 -18.53 12.53
N LYS A 47 15.48 -19.36 12.01
CA LYS A 47 15.17 -19.43 10.58
C LYS A 47 14.87 -18.04 10.03
N SER A 48 15.73 -17.54 9.17
CA SER A 48 15.55 -16.27 8.48
C SER A 48 14.68 -16.43 7.23
N LEU A 49 14.11 -15.32 6.77
CA LEU A 49 13.37 -15.26 5.52
C LEU A 49 14.22 -14.58 4.45
N ILE A 50 14.36 -15.20 3.30
CA ILE A 50 15.03 -14.63 2.13
C ILE A 50 13.92 -14.29 1.12
N ILE A 51 13.93 -13.06 0.62
CA ILE A 51 12.99 -12.58 -0.41
C ILE A 51 13.81 -12.17 -1.63
N ILE A 52 13.51 -12.78 -2.77
CA ILE A 52 14.16 -12.49 -4.05
C ILE A 52 13.18 -11.76 -4.94
N PHE A 53 13.55 -10.58 -5.42
CA PHE A 53 12.83 -9.85 -6.47
C PHE A 53 13.63 -9.89 -7.76
N ALA A 54 13.06 -10.45 -8.82
CA ALA A 54 13.65 -10.47 -10.16
C ALA A 54 12.76 -9.71 -11.15
N ASN A 55 13.33 -8.85 -11.97
CA ASN A 55 12.59 -8.11 -12.99
C ASN A 55 12.33 -8.93 -14.27
N PHE A 56 12.74 -10.20 -14.30
CA PHE A 56 12.53 -11.13 -15.39
C PHE A 56 11.68 -12.32 -14.96
N LYS A 57 11.23 -13.11 -15.95
CA LYS A 57 10.46 -14.33 -15.70
C LYS A 57 11.38 -15.46 -15.25
N ILE A 58 11.00 -16.13 -14.18
CA ILE A 58 11.66 -17.36 -13.69
C ILE A 58 10.74 -18.53 -13.95
N SER A 59 11.28 -19.64 -14.48
CA SER A 59 10.47 -20.86 -14.72
C SER A 59 9.94 -21.43 -13.41
N LYS A 60 8.89 -22.24 -13.49
CA LYS A 60 8.30 -22.86 -12.31
C LYS A 60 9.25 -23.87 -11.66
N GLU A 61 10.00 -24.59 -12.49
CA GLU A 61 11.05 -25.52 -12.07
C GLU A 61 12.14 -24.80 -11.30
N ASP A 62 12.59 -23.67 -11.83
CA ASP A 62 13.63 -22.84 -11.23
C ASP A 62 13.18 -22.19 -9.92
N GLN A 63 11.93 -21.72 -9.85
CA GLN A 63 11.37 -21.19 -8.60
C GLN A 63 11.33 -22.28 -7.52
N THR A 64 10.93 -23.50 -7.88
CA THR A 64 10.92 -24.64 -6.95
C THR A 64 12.33 -24.96 -6.48
N TYR A 65 13.29 -25.04 -7.41
CA TYR A 65 14.70 -25.28 -7.09
C TYR A 65 15.26 -24.25 -6.12
N ILE A 66 15.05 -22.95 -6.37
CA ILE A 66 15.52 -21.85 -5.51
C ILE A 66 14.94 -21.97 -4.09
N VAL A 67 13.65 -22.25 -3.99
CA VAL A 67 12.97 -22.42 -2.69
C VAL A 67 13.50 -23.63 -1.93
N ASP A 68 13.69 -24.76 -2.61
CA ASP A 68 14.23 -25.98 -2.02
C ASP A 68 15.70 -25.82 -1.62
N TYR A 69 16.48 -25.10 -2.40
CA TYR A 69 17.86 -24.76 -2.08
C TYR A 69 17.96 -23.95 -0.77
N ALA A 70 17.18 -22.90 -0.63
CA ALA A 70 17.13 -22.14 0.61
C ALA A 70 16.62 -22.98 1.80
N LYS A 71 15.64 -23.86 1.56
CA LYS A 71 15.06 -24.76 2.57
C LYS A 71 16.05 -25.82 3.05
N SER A 72 16.87 -26.39 2.16
CA SER A 72 17.92 -27.36 2.51
C SER A 72 18.98 -26.73 3.43
N ASN A 73 19.18 -25.42 3.31
CA ASN A 73 20.02 -24.63 4.20
C ASN A 73 19.31 -24.12 5.47
N GLY A 74 18.09 -24.58 5.74
CA GLY A 74 17.34 -24.27 6.95
C GLY A 74 16.54 -22.97 6.93
N HIS A 75 16.43 -22.28 5.79
CA HIS A 75 15.77 -20.96 5.67
C HIS A 75 14.55 -21.00 4.78
N LYS A 76 13.65 -20.00 4.94
CA LYS A 76 12.50 -19.81 4.05
C LYS A 76 12.90 -18.87 2.92
N CYS A 77 12.43 -19.15 1.70
CA CYS A 77 12.61 -18.27 0.56
C CYS A 77 11.29 -17.97 -0.13
N HIS A 78 11.08 -16.70 -0.51
CA HIS A 78 10.01 -16.27 -1.38
C HIS A 78 10.61 -15.63 -2.63
N VAL A 79 10.14 -16.08 -3.80
CA VAL A 79 10.60 -15.56 -5.09
C VAL A 79 9.47 -14.78 -5.74
N TYR A 80 9.75 -13.54 -6.11
CA TYR A 80 8.87 -12.65 -6.85
C TYR A 80 9.51 -12.33 -8.20
N ASP A 81 9.14 -13.05 -9.23
CA ASP A 81 9.55 -12.78 -10.59
C ASP A 81 8.78 -11.60 -11.21
N GLY A 82 9.23 -11.11 -12.37
CA GLY A 82 8.62 -9.95 -13.03
C GLY A 82 7.12 -10.13 -13.29
N GLN A 83 6.66 -11.35 -13.60
CA GLN A 83 5.24 -11.62 -13.82
C GLN A 83 4.43 -11.55 -12.51
N ARG A 84 4.97 -12.11 -11.43
CA ARG A 84 4.32 -12.07 -10.11
C ARG A 84 4.28 -10.65 -9.56
N ILE A 85 5.37 -9.90 -9.72
CA ILE A 85 5.43 -8.47 -9.34
C ILE A 85 4.39 -7.68 -10.12
N ALA A 86 4.34 -7.83 -11.45
CA ALA A 86 3.36 -7.14 -12.28
C ALA A 86 1.91 -7.47 -11.87
N ARG A 87 1.59 -8.75 -11.60
CA ARG A 87 0.26 -9.13 -11.12
C ARG A 87 -0.08 -8.49 -9.79
N LEU A 88 0.82 -8.53 -8.81
CA LEU A 88 0.60 -7.93 -7.50
C LEU A 88 0.38 -6.41 -7.60
N LEU A 89 1.19 -5.73 -8.40
CA LEU A 89 1.04 -4.29 -8.63
C LEU A 89 -0.29 -3.96 -9.30
N LEU A 90 -0.65 -4.67 -10.37
CA LEU A 90 -1.89 -4.42 -11.12
C LEU A 90 -3.15 -4.82 -10.34
N SER A 91 -3.07 -5.85 -9.49
CA SER A 91 -4.23 -6.29 -8.69
C SER A 91 -4.44 -5.43 -7.44
N ASN A 92 -3.36 -5.10 -6.73
CA ASN A 92 -3.46 -4.58 -5.36
C ASN A 92 -2.89 -3.18 -5.20
N HIS A 93 -2.00 -2.74 -6.09
CA HIS A 93 -1.23 -1.50 -5.95
C HIS A 93 -1.18 -0.69 -7.26
N LYS A 94 -2.33 -0.52 -7.90
CA LYS A 94 -2.45 0.26 -9.14
C LYS A 94 -1.94 1.70 -8.99
N ASP A 95 -2.08 2.26 -7.80
CA ASP A 95 -1.54 3.57 -7.44
C ASP A 95 -0.01 3.64 -7.53
N LEU A 96 0.70 2.58 -7.13
CA LEU A 96 2.16 2.50 -7.30
C LEU A 96 2.56 2.41 -8.77
N VAL A 97 1.80 1.67 -9.58
CA VAL A 97 2.05 1.57 -11.03
C VAL A 97 1.91 2.93 -11.70
N MET A 98 0.87 3.70 -11.35
CA MET A 98 0.71 5.08 -11.82
C MET A 98 1.81 6.02 -11.30
N PHE A 99 2.24 5.86 -10.04
CA PHE A 99 3.36 6.62 -9.50
C PHE A 99 4.65 6.37 -10.29
N CYS A 100 4.86 5.16 -10.79
CA CYS A 100 5.97 4.81 -11.69
C CYS A 100 5.78 5.32 -13.14
N GLY A 101 4.75 6.11 -13.41
CA GLY A 101 4.51 6.72 -14.72
C GLY A 101 3.81 5.81 -15.74
N VAL A 102 3.34 4.61 -15.33
CA VAL A 102 2.58 3.73 -16.21
C VAL A 102 1.12 4.14 -16.21
N PRO A 103 0.54 4.54 -17.36
CA PRO A 103 -0.85 4.97 -17.44
C PRO A 103 -1.77 3.75 -17.34
N ILE A 104 -2.36 3.54 -16.17
CA ILE A 104 -3.40 2.54 -15.96
C ILE A 104 -4.67 3.22 -15.43
N ASP A 105 -5.82 2.63 -15.73
CA ASP A 105 -7.08 3.05 -15.14
C ASP A 105 -7.16 2.50 -13.71
N THR A 106 -7.05 3.40 -12.73
CA THR A 106 -7.20 3.07 -11.30
C THR A 106 -8.67 3.08 -10.86
N GLY A 107 -9.59 3.42 -11.76
CA GLY A 107 -10.99 3.63 -11.39
C GLY A 107 -11.15 4.85 -10.48
N GLN A 108 -12.09 4.77 -9.55
CA GLN A 108 -12.48 5.86 -8.65
C GLN A 108 -11.79 5.78 -7.27
N VAL A 109 -11.19 4.64 -6.92
CA VAL A 109 -10.51 4.42 -5.65
C VAL A 109 -9.00 4.57 -5.85
N VAL A 110 -8.45 5.69 -5.42
CA VAL A 110 -7.07 6.08 -5.67
C VAL A 110 -6.30 6.26 -4.35
N GLY A 111 -4.97 6.20 -4.40
CA GLY A 111 -4.13 6.59 -3.27
C GLY A 111 -4.20 8.09 -2.99
N VAL A 112 -3.92 8.50 -1.75
CA VAL A 112 -3.96 9.92 -1.33
C VAL A 112 -3.09 10.80 -2.21
N ASP A 113 -1.90 10.35 -2.62
CA ASP A 113 -1.00 11.17 -3.45
C ASP A 113 -1.53 11.41 -4.86
N ILE A 114 -2.23 10.42 -5.43
CA ILE A 114 -2.90 10.56 -6.73
C ILE A 114 -4.09 11.52 -6.61
N PHE A 115 -4.89 11.34 -5.56
CA PHE A 115 -6.00 12.25 -5.27
C PHE A 115 -5.54 13.69 -5.14
N LEU A 116 -4.45 13.94 -4.42
CA LEU A 116 -3.88 15.29 -4.26
C LEU A 116 -3.44 15.90 -5.59
N LYS A 117 -2.79 15.10 -6.45
CA LYS A 117 -2.40 15.54 -7.80
C LYS A 117 -3.61 15.88 -8.66
N GLU A 118 -4.65 15.07 -8.63
CA GLU A 118 -5.90 15.33 -9.36
C GLU A 118 -6.65 16.54 -8.81
N TYR A 119 -6.70 16.68 -7.49
CA TYR A 119 -7.31 17.82 -6.81
C TYR A 119 -6.63 19.14 -7.19
N ALA A 120 -5.30 19.18 -7.15
CA ALA A 120 -4.53 20.35 -7.57
C ALA A 120 -4.77 20.71 -9.03
N LYS A 121 -4.89 19.74 -9.93
CA LYS A 121 -5.21 19.99 -11.35
C LYS A 121 -6.60 20.59 -11.54
N LYS A 122 -7.61 20.11 -10.80
CA LYS A 122 -8.99 20.62 -10.88
C LYS A 122 -9.15 22.04 -10.35
N GLY A 123 -8.39 22.41 -9.32
CA GLY A 123 -8.46 23.74 -8.70
C GLY A 123 -7.76 24.86 -9.47
N GLY A 124 -6.95 24.52 -10.49
CA GLY A 124 -6.20 25.50 -11.28
C GLY A 124 -5.27 26.37 -10.42
N GLN A 125 -5.05 27.62 -10.84
CA GLN A 125 -4.16 28.58 -10.14
C GLN A 125 -4.67 29.00 -8.74
N PHE A 126 -5.93 28.73 -8.42
CA PHE A 126 -6.55 29.08 -7.13
C PHE A 126 -6.62 27.91 -6.15
N ALA A 127 -6.15 26.72 -6.53
CA ALA A 127 -6.11 25.58 -5.61
C ALA A 127 -5.08 25.85 -4.53
N ILE A 128 -5.52 25.89 -3.28
CA ILE A 128 -4.60 25.86 -2.13
C ILE A 128 -3.92 24.48 -2.18
N PRO A 129 -2.56 24.45 -2.25
CA PRO A 129 -1.87 23.18 -2.27
C PRO A 129 -2.18 22.40 -0.98
N LEU A 130 -2.88 21.27 -1.09
CA LEU A 130 -3.15 20.38 0.07
C LEU A 130 -1.86 19.75 0.63
N SER A 131 -0.71 19.99 -0.02
CA SER A 131 0.62 19.58 0.44
C SER A 131 1.26 20.59 1.42
N THR A 132 0.67 21.78 1.62
CA THR A 132 1.16 22.73 2.61
C THR A 132 0.94 22.19 4.01
N LYS A 133 1.91 22.45 4.91
CA LYS A 133 1.80 22.05 6.31
C LYS A 133 0.50 22.59 6.90
N PHE A 134 -0.34 21.68 7.39
CA PHE A 134 -1.58 22.04 8.05
C PHE A 134 -1.27 22.68 9.40
N MET A 135 -1.85 23.86 9.66
CA MET A 135 -1.58 24.61 10.89
C MET A 135 -2.88 25.18 11.49
N PHE A 136 -2.86 25.44 12.80
CA PHE A 136 -3.91 26.16 13.54
C PHE A 136 -5.25 25.42 13.74
N ARG A 137 -5.28 24.09 13.68
CA ARG A 137 -6.50 23.28 13.95
C ARG A 137 -6.19 22.00 14.71
N GLU A 138 -5.27 22.06 15.63
CA GLU A 138 -4.81 20.91 16.39
C GLU A 138 -5.95 20.26 17.20
N ASN A 139 -6.88 21.05 17.71
CA ASN A 139 -8.02 20.56 18.49
C ASN A 139 -9.00 19.75 17.63
N GLU A 140 -9.35 20.30 16.45
CA GLU A 140 -10.24 19.59 15.52
C GLU A 140 -9.57 18.33 14.97
N LEU A 141 -8.28 18.39 14.67
CA LEU A 141 -7.50 17.23 14.22
C LEU A 141 -7.44 16.15 15.30
N ALA A 142 -7.19 16.52 16.55
CA ALA A 142 -7.18 15.59 17.68
C ALA A 142 -8.55 14.91 17.86
N ARG A 143 -9.65 15.68 17.77
CA ARG A 143 -11.01 15.13 17.83
C ARG A 143 -11.32 14.14 16.71
N ILE A 144 -10.93 14.45 15.46
CA ILE A 144 -11.13 13.54 14.33
C ILE A 144 -10.34 12.25 14.55
N ASN A 145 -9.08 12.35 14.99
CA ASN A 145 -8.24 11.19 15.28
C ASN A 145 -8.82 10.32 16.43
N GLU A 146 -9.40 10.93 17.45
CA GLU A 146 -10.08 10.22 18.53
C GLU A 146 -11.33 9.48 18.01
N HIS A 147 -12.14 10.14 17.19
CA HIS A 147 -13.28 9.50 16.55
C HIS A 147 -12.87 8.36 15.62
N LEU A 148 -11.77 8.48 14.88
CA LEU A 148 -11.25 7.40 14.06
C LEU A 148 -10.84 6.16 14.86
N LYS A 149 -10.48 6.29 16.14
CA LYS A 149 -10.20 5.13 17.01
C LYS A 149 -11.45 4.36 17.40
N THR A 150 -12.56 5.07 17.59
CA THR A 150 -13.79 4.52 18.21
C THR A 150 -14.91 4.30 17.20
N CYS A 151 -14.92 5.00 16.06
CA CYS A 151 -15.97 4.96 15.05
C CYS A 151 -15.44 4.42 13.73
N ASP A 152 -16.32 3.73 12.99
CA ASP A 152 -16.01 3.26 11.63
C ASP A 152 -16.37 4.30 10.56
N ILE A 153 -17.20 5.28 10.90
CA ILE A 153 -17.59 6.38 10.01
C ILE A 153 -17.44 7.69 10.76
N VAL A 154 -16.67 8.63 10.19
CA VAL A 154 -16.47 9.98 10.72
C VAL A 154 -16.94 11.00 9.68
N LEU A 155 -18.00 11.75 9.97
CA LEU A 155 -18.52 12.76 9.07
C LEU A 155 -18.01 14.15 9.45
N ILE A 156 -17.28 14.79 8.53
CA ILE A 156 -16.78 16.16 8.68
C ILE A 156 -17.70 17.11 7.94
N THR A 157 -18.39 17.98 8.68
CA THR A 157 -19.32 18.98 8.14
C THR A 157 -18.82 20.39 8.37
N GLY A 158 -19.27 21.34 7.55
CA GLY A 158 -18.93 22.76 7.69
C GLY A 158 -19.19 23.56 6.41
N ALA A 159 -19.10 24.87 6.50
CA ALA A 159 -19.27 25.77 5.36
C ALA A 159 -18.26 25.50 4.22
N PRO A 160 -18.55 25.86 2.97
CA PRO A 160 -17.56 25.84 1.89
C PRO A 160 -16.33 26.66 2.26
N GLY A 161 -15.14 26.22 1.81
CA GLY A 161 -13.87 26.94 2.01
C GLY A 161 -13.23 26.79 3.39
N VAL A 162 -13.84 26.10 4.37
CA VAL A 162 -13.25 25.93 5.71
C VAL A 162 -12.22 24.78 5.80
N SER A 163 -11.64 24.38 4.70
CA SER A 163 -10.55 23.38 4.64
C SER A 163 -10.91 21.97 5.16
N LYS A 164 -12.17 21.52 4.95
CA LYS A 164 -12.62 20.16 5.37
C LYS A 164 -11.76 19.04 4.76
N THR A 165 -11.54 19.10 3.45
CA THR A 165 -10.71 18.12 2.75
C THR A 165 -9.28 18.08 3.28
N SER A 166 -8.69 19.27 3.56
CA SER A 166 -7.32 19.35 4.09
C SER A 166 -7.21 18.71 5.48
N ILE A 167 -8.15 19.00 6.39
CA ILE A 167 -8.12 18.45 7.75
C ILE A 167 -8.41 16.92 7.72
N ALA A 168 -9.29 16.46 6.83
CA ALA A 168 -9.57 15.05 6.64
C ALA A 168 -8.32 14.29 6.19
N ILE A 169 -7.60 14.81 5.19
CA ILE A 169 -6.36 14.19 4.69
C ILE A 169 -5.29 14.14 5.78
N GLU A 170 -5.11 15.22 6.53
CA GLU A 170 -4.12 15.27 7.61
C GLU A 170 -4.48 14.29 8.73
N ALA A 171 -5.76 14.19 9.12
CA ALA A 171 -6.23 13.22 10.10
C ALA A 171 -5.98 11.77 9.64
N ILE A 172 -6.30 11.48 8.37
CA ILE A 172 -6.07 10.15 7.78
C ILE A 172 -4.57 9.79 7.80
N ARG A 173 -3.69 10.73 7.42
CA ARG A 173 -2.24 10.50 7.45
C ARG A 173 -1.75 10.18 8.84
N ASN A 174 -2.14 10.97 9.83
CA ASN A 174 -1.74 10.77 11.22
C ASN A 174 -2.26 9.43 11.76
N TYR A 175 -3.52 9.11 11.48
CA TYR A 175 -4.13 7.86 11.91
C TYR A 175 -3.46 6.63 11.26
N CYS A 176 -3.23 6.66 9.94
CA CYS A 176 -2.58 5.56 9.23
C CYS A 176 -1.13 5.33 9.68
N GLN A 177 -0.41 6.38 10.05
CA GLN A 177 0.94 6.25 10.60
C GLN A 177 0.96 5.57 11.98
N SER A 178 -0.04 5.87 12.84
CA SER A 178 -0.10 5.33 14.20
C SER A 178 -0.67 3.91 14.25
N GLU A 179 -1.67 3.59 13.43
CA GLU A 179 -2.50 2.39 13.56
C GLU A 179 -2.31 1.36 12.43
N LYS A 180 -1.34 1.58 11.53
CA LYS A 180 -1.02 0.68 10.39
C LYS A 180 -2.18 0.45 9.40
N TYR A 181 -2.97 1.46 9.15
CA TYR A 181 -4.00 1.45 8.12
C TYR A 181 -3.45 1.95 6.79
N TYR A 182 -3.98 1.45 5.68
CA TYR A 182 -3.76 2.01 4.35
C TYR A 182 -4.76 3.13 4.07
N SER A 183 -4.34 4.18 3.40
CA SER A 183 -5.20 5.29 3.03
C SER A 183 -5.61 5.24 1.57
N LYS A 184 -6.90 5.40 1.30
CA LYS A 184 -7.45 5.54 -0.05
C LYS A 184 -8.40 6.75 -0.09
N CYS A 185 -8.62 7.27 -1.29
CA CYS A 185 -9.57 8.35 -1.56
C CYS A 185 -10.50 7.94 -2.68
N ILE A 186 -11.77 8.33 -2.60
CA ILE A 186 -12.73 8.17 -3.68
C ILE A 186 -12.72 9.45 -4.52
N SER A 187 -12.25 9.33 -5.77
CA SER A 187 -12.37 10.35 -6.79
C SER A 187 -13.56 10.01 -7.67
N TYR A 188 -14.73 10.55 -7.33
CA TYR A 188 -16.00 10.17 -7.97
C TYR A 188 -16.06 10.54 -9.47
N LYS A 189 -16.33 9.54 -10.31
CA LYS A 189 -16.39 9.63 -11.78
C LYS A 189 -17.70 9.10 -12.39
N GLU A 190 -18.78 9.10 -11.62
CA GLU A 190 -20.13 8.66 -12.05
C GLU A 190 -20.29 7.20 -12.51
N ALA A 191 -19.27 6.37 -12.36
CA ALA A 191 -19.30 4.95 -12.70
C ALA A 191 -19.61 4.06 -11.49
N SER A 192 -19.72 2.74 -11.69
CA SER A 192 -19.93 1.79 -10.59
C SER A 192 -18.74 1.75 -9.64
N LEU A 193 -18.95 2.18 -8.40
CA LEU A 193 -17.92 2.27 -7.39
C LEU A 193 -17.56 0.90 -6.76
N LEU A 194 -18.53 -0.03 -6.69
CA LEU A 194 -18.31 -1.33 -6.06
C LEU A 194 -17.24 -2.17 -6.77
N SER A 195 -17.21 -2.13 -8.09
CA SER A 195 -16.16 -2.82 -8.87
C SER A 195 -14.78 -2.27 -8.53
N ASP A 196 -14.68 -0.95 -8.40
CA ASP A 196 -13.40 -0.28 -8.08
C ASP A 196 -12.97 -0.54 -6.65
N LEU A 197 -13.90 -0.56 -5.68
CA LEU A 197 -13.60 -0.95 -4.30
C LEU A 197 -13.06 -2.37 -4.23
N ASN A 198 -13.75 -3.34 -4.87
CA ASN A 198 -13.31 -4.73 -4.89
C ASN A 198 -11.96 -4.93 -5.58
N SER A 199 -11.64 -4.14 -6.60
CA SER A 199 -10.39 -4.30 -7.36
C SER A 199 -9.19 -3.53 -6.79
N ASN A 200 -9.41 -2.57 -5.89
CA ASN A 200 -8.33 -1.73 -5.33
C ASN A 200 -8.10 -1.92 -3.84
N LEU A 201 -8.93 -2.70 -3.15
CA LEU A 201 -8.73 -3.07 -1.75
C LEU A 201 -8.33 -4.54 -1.64
N VAL A 202 -7.34 -4.82 -0.82
CA VAL A 202 -6.84 -6.18 -0.57
C VAL A 202 -7.60 -6.77 0.61
N ASN A 203 -8.11 -7.99 0.47
CA ASN A 203 -8.76 -8.69 1.56
C ASN A 203 -7.80 -8.93 2.73
N GLY A 204 -8.27 -8.68 3.94
CA GLY A 204 -7.49 -8.86 5.16
C GLY A 204 -6.63 -7.65 5.54
N GLU A 205 -6.67 -6.57 4.76
CA GLU A 205 -5.97 -5.33 5.10
C GLU A 205 -6.92 -4.26 5.63
N ASP A 206 -6.42 -3.39 6.50
CA ASP A 206 -7.20 -2.32 7.13
C ASP A 206 -7.05 -1.01 6.35
N TYR A 207 -8.17 -0.36 6.06
CA TYR A 207 -8.21 0.86 5.24
C TYR A 207 -8.94 2.01 5.92
N VAL A 208 -8.44 3.24 5.69
CA VAL A 208 -9.21 4.47 5.87
C VAL A 208 -9.47 5.08 4.49
N ILE A 209 -10.74 5.29 4.17
CA ILE A 209 -11.17 5.77 2.85
C ILE A 209 -11.78 7.17 3.01
N LEU A 210 -11.17 8.15 2.36
CA LEU A 210 -11.75 9.49 2.22
C LEU A 210 -12.83 9.48 1.14
N VAL A 211 -14.02 9.92 1.49
CA VAL A 211 -15.12 10.19 0.56
C VAL A 211 -15.34 11.69 0.49
N ASP A 212 -14.55 12.37 -0.35
CA ASP A 212 -14.68 13.83 -0.51
C ASP A 212 -15.95 14.18 -1.27
N ASP A 213 -16.59 15.30 -0.90
CA ASP A 213 -17.87 15.75 -1.47
C ASP A 213 -18.94 14.63 -1.49
N VAL A 214 -19.15 13.95 -0.36
CA VAL A 214 -20.06 12.81 -0.22
C VAL A 214 -21.51 13.11 -0.73
N ASN A 215 -21.93 14.36 -0.69
CA ASN A 215 -23.23 14.82 -1.24
C ASN A 215 -23.35 14.68 -2.76
N ARG A 216 -22.23 14.50 -3.48
CA ARG A 216 -22.21 14.27 -4.94
C ARG A 216 -22.25 12.77 -5.28
N VAL A 217 -22.02 11.91 -4.31
CA VAL A 217 -22.00 10.45 -4.51
C VAL A 217 -23.43 9.93 -4.56
N LYS A 218 -23.88 9.45 -5.73
CA LYS A 218 -25.27 9.00 -5.95
C LYS A 218 -25.70 7.83 -5.06
N ASN A 219 -24.77 6.95 -4.68
CA ASN A 219 -25.04 5.70 -3.96
C ASN A 219 -24.14 5.52 -2.75
N VAL A 220 -24.19 6.45 -1.80
CA VAL A 220 -23.44 6.33 -0.52
C VAL A 220 -23.74 5.03 0.21
N GLY A 221 -24.99 4.55 0.11
CA GLY A 221 -25.39 3.26 0.68
C GLY A 221 -24.58 2.05 0.17
N GLN A 222 -24.05 2.11 -1.06
CA GLN A 222 -23.16 1.05 -1.58
C GLN A 222 -21.80 1.05 -0.87
N ILE A 223 -21.25 2.23 -0.55
CA ILE A 223 -19.97 2.33 0.18
C ILE A 223 -20.14 1.80 1.60
N ILE A 224 -21.23 2.19 2.28
CA ILE A 224 -21.55 1.72 3.63
C ILE A 224 -21.84 0.21 3.61
N GLY A 225 -22.59 -0.28 2.62
CA GLY A 225 -22.86 -1.71 2.44
C GLY A 225 -21.58 -2.51 2.20
N PHE A 226 -20.65 -1.99 1.40
CA PHE A 226 -19.35 -2.60 1.17
C PHE A 226 -18.53 -2.64 2.46
N GLN A 227 -18.41 -1.53 3.19
CA GLN A 227 -17.74 -1.46 4.49
C GLN A 227 -18.27 -2.49 5.48
N ASN A 228 -19.59 -2.62 5.61
CA ASN A 228 -20.22 -3.60 6.50
C ASN A 228 -20.04 -5.06 6.05
N SER A 229 -19.78 -5.32 4.78
CA SER A 229 -19.58 -6.66 4.22
C SER A 229 -18.15 -7.16 4.29
N CYS A 230 -17.17 -6.28 4.54
CA CYS A 230 -15.77 -6.67 4.71
C CYS A 230 -15.59 -7.45 6.01
N ARG A 231 -15.25 -8.74 5.88
CA ARG A 231 -15.11 -9.65 7.04
C ARG A 231 -13.66 -9.80 7.53
N ASP A 232 -12.70 -9.66 6.63
CA ASP A 232 -11.30 -10.00 6.90
C ASP A 232 -10.39 -8.79 7.17
N GLY A 233 -10.91 -7.58 7.06
CA GLY A 233 -10.21 -6.32 7.34
C GLY A 233 -11.17 -5.24 7.82
N LYS A 234 -10.64 -4.18 8.39
CA LYS A 234 -11.44 -3.04 8.87
C LYS A 234 -11.43 -1.92 7.84
N ILE A 235 -12.59 -1.39 7.53
CA ILE A 235 -12.72 -0.21 6.67
C ILE A 235 -13.34 0.92 7.49
N LYS A 236 -12.62 2.04 7.55
CA LYS A 236 -13.12 3.29 8.12
C LYS A 236 -13.38 4.29 7.00
N LEU A 237 -14.46 5.07 7.15
CA LEU A 237 -14.86 6.12 6.19
C LEU A 237 -14.72 7.50 6.82
N VAL A 238 -14.20 8.46 6.07
CA VAL A 238 -14.08 9.87 6.45
C VAL A 238 -14.70 10.76 5.39
#